data_afc7f1e1a94f7f1389a6555e7c4dd43d
#
_entry.id   afc7f1e1a94f7f1389a6555e7c4dd43d
#
_cell.length_a   1.000
_cell.length_b   1.000
_cell.length_c   1.000
_cell.angle_alpha   90.00
_cell.angle_beta   90.00
_cell.angle_gamma   90.00
#
_symmetry.space_group_name_H-M   'P 1'
#
loop_
_entity.id
_entity.type
_entity.pdbx_description
1 polymer ?
#
loop_
_entity_poly.entity_id
_entity_poly.type
_entity_poly.pdbx_seq_one_letter_code
_entity_poly.pdbx_strand_id
1 'polypeptide(L)'
;MNTAPLHHPGHDIQARASSLPPRAGLGLKTEHFKHVLEQRPDIGFFEVHAENYMVAGGPFHHYLGLIRERYPLSLHGVGLSIGGEGSLDLAHLERLAGLIERYQPQSFSEHLAWSSHGPVFLNDLLPLAYDGPTLRRVCAVSYTHLRAHET
;
A
#
# COMPACT_ATOMS: atom_id res chain seq x y z
N MET A 1 -56.26 5.42 -10.51
CA MET A 1 -55.34 4.49 -9.90
C MET A 1 -53.92 5.03 -10.17
N ASN A 2 -53.34 5.60 -9.15
CA ASN A 2 -52.09 6.38 -9.26
C ASN A 2 -50.96 5.51 -8.69
N THR A 3 -50.11 4.96 -9.56
CA THR A 3 -48.96 4.18 -9.15
C THR A 3 -47.74 5.10 -9.06
N ALA A 4 -47.35 5.43 -7.83
CA ALA A 4 -46.11 6.14 -7.55
C ALA A 4 -44.90 5.19 -7.80
N PRO A 5 -43.78 5.69 -8.38
CA PRO A 5 -42.57 4.88 -8.54
C PRO A 5 -41.86 4.73 -7.21
N LEU A 6 -41.47 3.48 -6.93
CA LEU A 6 -40.62 3.10 -5.80
C LEU A 6 -39.25 3.75 -5.95
N HIS A 7 -38.96 4.68 -5.06
CA HIS A 7 -37.62 5.28 -4.93
C HIS A 7 -36.72 4.28 -4.22
N HIS A 8 -35.78 3.64 -4.95
CA HIS A 8 -34.67 2.92 -4.35
C HIS A 8 -33.66 3.97 -3.86
N PRO A 9 -33.28 3.95 -2.58
CA PRO A 9 -32.15 4.76 -2.14
C PRO A 9 -30.88 4.13 -2.73
N GLY A 10 -30.36 4.75 -3.79
CA GLY A 10 -29.03 4.46 -4.28
C GLY A 10 -28.04 4.74 -3.16
N HIS A 11 -27.37 3.70 -2.69
CA HIS A 11 -26.17 3.85 -1.89
C HIS A 11 -25.13 4.50 -2.81
N ASP A 12 -25.02 5.81 -2.74
CA ASP A 12 -23.83 6.53 -3.17
C ASP A 12 -22.67 6.11 -2.26
N ILE A 13 -22.05 4.99 -2.60
CA ILE A 13 -20.69 4.69 -2.15
C ILE A 13 -19.79 5.63 -2.94
N GLN A 14 -19.78 6.91 -2.56
CA GLN A 14 -18.68 7.78 -2.89
C GLN A 14 -17.44 7.16 -2.24
N ALA A 15 -16.67 6.38 -3.03
CA ALA A 15 -15.32 6.04 -2.71
C ALA A 15 -14.60 7.37 -2.42
N ARG A 16 -14.44 7.69 -1.15
CA ARG A 16 -13.54 8.74 -0.71
C ARG A 16 -12.15 8.25 -1.11
N ALA A 17 -11.67 8.69 -2.27
CA ALA A 17 -10.26 8.67 -2.56
C ALA A 17 -9.60 9.49 -1.44
N SER A 18 -9.18 8.81 -0.39
CA SER A 18 -8.49 9.43 0.74
C SER A 18 -7.08 9.72 0.26
N SER A 19 -6.87 10.89 -0.32
CA SER A 19 -5.55 11.36 -0.69
C SER A 19 -4.76 11.76 0.56
N LEU A 20 -3.44 11.57 0.52
CA LEU A 20 -2.56 12.12 1.54
C LEU A 20 -2.74 13.66 1.62
N PRO A 21 -2.63 14.26 2.81
CA PRO A 21 -2.71 15.70 2.94
C PRO A 21 -1.54 16.37 2.19
N PRO A 22 -1.72 17.58 1.62
CA PRO A 22 -0.66 18.32 0.93
C PRO A 22 0.35 18.93 1.93
N ARG A 23 0.96 18.08 2.73
CA ARG A 23 1.93 18.41 3.79
C ARG A 23 3.08 17.41 3.74
N ALA A 24 4.23 17.79 4.28
CA ALA A 24 5.37 16.89 4.38
C ALA A 24 5.05 15.66 5.24
N GLY A 25 5.44 14.48 4.78
CA GLY A 25 5.44 13.23 5.51
C GLY A 25 6.85 12.77 5.85
N LEU A 26 6.95 11.80 6.74
CA LEU A 26 8.22 11.20 7.16
C LEU A 26 8.16 9.68 7.13
N GLY A 27 9.28 9.05 6.75
CA GLY A 27 9.47 7.62 6.92
C GLY A 27 9.47 7.24 8.41
N LEU A 28 8.57 6.34 8.80
CA LEU A 28 8.45 5.89 10.18
C LEU A 28 9.34 4.68 10.43
N LYS A 29 10.29 4.82 11.32
CA LYS A 29 11.15 3.74 11.80
C LYS A 29 10.77 3.33 13.22
N THR A 30 11.08 2.10 13.57
CA THR A 30 10.72 1.50 14.88
C THR A 30 11.29 2.24 16.07
N GLU A 31 12.49 2.79 15.95
CA GLU A 31 13.14 3.59 16.99
C GLU A 31 12.38 4.88 17.32
N HIS A 32 11.50 5.35 16.42
CA HIS A 32 10.73 6.58 16.59
C HIS A 32 9.34 6.39 17.18
N PHE A 33 8.83 5.16 17.29
CA PHE A 33 7.46 4.89 17.70
C PHE A 33 7.06 5.58 19.01
N LYS A 34 7.85 5.40 20.05
CA LYS A 34 7.57 6.01 21.36
C LYS A 34 7.62 7.53 21.28
N HIS A 35 8.66 8.08 20.64
CA HIS A 35 8.82 9.52 20.47
C HIS A 35 7.62 10.13 19.74
N VAL A 36 7.17 9.52 18.64
CA VAL A 36 5.99 9.99 17.87
C VAL A 36 4.73 10.00 18.71
N LEU A 37 4.50 8.95 19.52
CA LEU A 37 3.32 8.86 20.36
C LEU A 37 3.33 9.87 21.52
N GLU A 38 4.49 10.14 22.08
CA GLU A 38 4.70 11.07 23.20
C GLU A 38 4.68 12.53 22.76
N GLN A 39 5.48 12.86 21.73
CA GLN A 39 5.70 14.25 21.31
C GLN A 39 4.64 14.75 20.30
N ARG A 40 3.96 13.84 19.60
CA ARG A 40 2.90 14.16 18.63
C ARG A 40 3.33 15.23 17.62
N PRO A 41 4.43 15.00 16.85
CA PRO A 41 4.95 16.00 15.94
C PRO A 41 3.90 16.44 14.92
N ASP A 42 3.92 17.72 14.57
CA ASP A 42 3.01 18.32 13.56
C ASP A 42 3.50 18.03 12.14
N ILE A 43 3.24 16.80 11.66
CA ILE A 43 3.55 16.35 10.30
C ILE A 43 2.30 15.88 9.57
N GLY A 44 2.35 15.81 8.25
CA GLY A 44 1.21 15.45 7.42
C GLY A 44 0.84 13.99 7.47
N PHE A 45 1.80 13.09 7.36
CA PHE A 45 1.61 11.64 7.34
C PHE A 45 2.91 10.89 7.67
N PHE A 46 2.78 9.61 7.96
CA PHE A 46 3.90 8.69 8.02
C PHE A 46 3.88 7.72 6.85
N GLU A 47 5.07 7.33 6.37
CA GLU A 47 5.25 6.25 5.42
C GLU A 47 6.00 5.08 6.08
N VAL A 48 5.59 3.86 5.77
CA VAL A 48 6.23 2.64 6.26
C VAL A 48 6.46 1.66 5.12
N HIS A 49 7.53 0.88 5.19
CA HIS A 49 7.74 -0.25 4.29
C HIS A 49 6.77 -1.37 4.67
N ALA A 50 5.95 -1.80 3.71
CA ALA A 50 4.91 -2.80 3.91
C ALA A 50 5.48 -4.12 4.43
N GLU A 51 6.63 -4.55 3.91
CA GLU A 51 7.27 -5.83 4.24
C GLU A 51 7.63 -5.93 5.73
N ASN A 52 7.95 -4.83 6.40
CA ASN A 52 8.24 -4.80 7.83
C ASN A 52 7.02 -5.19 8.69
N TYR A 53 5.83 -5.14 8.12
CA TYR A 53 4.56 -5.44 8.80
C TYR A 53 3.88 -6.72 8.27
N MET A 54 4.51 -7.46 7.37
CA MET A 54 4.02 -8.75 6.87
C MET A 54 4.30 -9.89 7.84
N VAL A 55 4.04 -9.64 9.12
CA VAL A 55 4.20 -10.58 10.24
C VAL A 55 2.85 -10.77 10.94
N ALA A 56 2.66 -11.88 11.61
CA ALA A 56 1.36 -12.23 12.20
C ALA A 56 0.91 -11.29 13.33
N GLY A 57 1.80 -10.53 13.94
CA GLY A 57 1.49 -9.66 15.07
C GLY A 57 2.74 -9.07 15.73
N GLY A 58 2.61 -8.68 17.00
CA GLY A 58 3.74 -8.20 17.79
C GLY A 58 3.84 -6.67 17.87
N PRO A 59 4.98 -6.14 18.37
CA PRO A 59 5.15 -4.72 18.66
C PRO A 59 4.95 -3.80 17.47
N PHE A 60 5.37 -4.24 16.27
CA PHE A 60 5.22 -3.46 15.04
C PHE A 60 3.76 -3.08 14.80
N HIS A 61 2.87 -4.07 14.82
CA HIS A 61 1.43 -3.84 14.62
C HIS A 61 0.81 -3.02 15.74
N HIS A 62 1.22 -3.25 17.00
CA HIS A 62 0.73 -2.49 18.12
C HIS A 62 1.03 -0.99 17.97
N TYR A 63 2.29 -0.65 17.75
CA TYR A 63 2.70 0.75 17.61
C TYR A 63 2.14 1.42 16.35
N LEU A 64 2.17 0.71 15.22
CA LEU A 64 1.62 1.27 13.98
C LEU A 64 0.11 1.54 14.11
N GLY A 65 -0.64 0.67 14.78
CA GLY A 65 -2.06 0.90 15.05
C GLY A 65 -2.29 2.19 15.83
N LEU A 66 -1.58 2.40 16.93
CA LEU A 66 -1.68 3.62 17.75
C LEU A 66 -1.30 4.90 16.97
N ILE A 67 -0.29 4.80 16.09
CA ILE A 67 0.14 5.94 15.27
C ILE A 67 -0.91 6.21 14.18
N ARG A 68 -1.45 5.16 13.55
CA ARG A 68 -2.47 5.27 12.51
C ARG A 68 -3.77 5.94 13.00
N GLU A 69 -4.12 5.78 14.27
CA GLU A 69 -5.28 6.48 14.86
C GLU A 69 -5.16 8.02 14.81
N ARG A 70 -3.94 8.53 14.65
CA ARG A 70 -3.64 9.96 14.75
C ARG A 70 -3.10 10.57 13.47
N TYR A 71 -2.46 9.76 12.65
CA TYR A 71 -1.79 10.22 11.43
C TYR A 71 -2.27 9.45 10.21
N PRO A 72 -2.42 10.12 9.07
CA PRO A 72 -2.51 9.46 7.78
C PRO A 72 -1.30 8.55 7.55
N LEU A 73 -1.53 7.45 6.84
CA LEU A 73 -0.50 6.45 6.55
C LEU A 73 -0.33 6.27 5.05
N SER A 74 0.92 6.20 4.60
CA SER A 74 1.33 5.69 3.30
C SER A 74 2.01 4.33 3.48
N LEU A 75 1.63 3.33 2.69
CA LEU A 75 2.38 2.08 2.58
C LEU A 75 3.29 2.13 1.35
N HIS A 76 4.53 1.72 1.51
CA HIS A 76 5.49 1.60 0.43
C HIS A 76 6.02 0.17 0.36
N GLY A 77 5.72 -0.54 -0.74
CA GLY A 77 6.22 -1.86 -1.03
C GLY A 77 7.56 -1.82 -1.75
N VAL A 78 8.44 -2.75 -1.44
CA VAL A 78 9.79 -2.83 -2.03
C VAL A 78 10.11 -4.24 -2.56
N GLY A 79 9.29 -5.23 -2.22
CA GLY A 79 9.58 -6.64 -2.47
C GLY A 79 8.75 -7.32 -3.55
N LEU A 80 7.78 -6.64 -4.13
CA LEU A 80 6.87 -7.26 -5.10
C LEU A 80 7.50 -7.55 -6.47
N SER A 81 8.66 -6.92 -6.77
CA SER A 81 9.42 -7.18 -8.01
C SER A 81 8.59 -7.00 -9.28
N ILE A 82 7.80 -5.94 -9.35
CA ILE A 82 6.85 -5.69 -10.46
C ILE A 82 7.50 -5.60 -11.83
N GLY A 83 8.78 -5.33 -11.87
CA GLY A 83 9.60 -5.33 -13.10
C GLY A 83 10.20 -6.68 -13.47
N GLY A 84 10.08 -7.68 -12.65
CA GLY A 84 10.61 -9.03 -12.90
C GLY A 84 9.92 -9.73 -14.07
N GLU A 85 10.55 -10.74 -14.68
CA GLU A 85 9.98 -11.45 -15.84
C GLU A 85 8.97 -12.55 -15.47
N GLY A 86 8.91 -12.97 -14.21
CA GLY A 86 7.99 -14.00 -13.70
C GLY A 86 6.59 -13.48 -13.37
N SER A 87 5.71 -14.37 -12.93
CA SER A 87 4.48 -14.00 -12.25
C SER A 87 4.79 -13.37 -10.90
N LEU A 88 3.91 -12.48 -10.42
CA LEU A 88 4.03 -11.96 -9.06
C LEU A 88 3.85 -13.06 -8.02
N ASP A 89 4.50 -12.89 -6.88
CA ASP A 89 4.28 -13.73 -5.70
C ASP A 89 2.89 -13.45 -5.12
N LEU A 90 1.94 -14.36 -5.36
CA LEU A 90 0.56 -14.24 -4.88
C LEU A 90 0.48 -14.22 -3.35
N ALA A 91 1.35 -14.95 -2.66
CA ALA A 91 1.38 -14.95 -1.20
C ALA A 91 1.88 -13.60 -0.65
N HIS A 92 2.78 -12.93 -1.35
CA HIS A 92 3.18 -11.55 -1.03
C HIS A 92 2.03 -10.57 -1.23
N LEU A 93 1.33 -10.68 -2.37
CA LEU A 93 0.14 -9.85 -2.66
C LEU A 93 -0.96 -10.03 -1.62
N GLU A 94 -1.22 -11.27 -1.17
CA GLU A 94 -2.21 -11.55 -0.14
C GLU A 94 -1.84 -10.90 1.20
N ARG A 95 -0.56 -10.96 1.61
CA ARG A 95 -0.07 -10.27 2.80
C ARG A 95 -0.21 -8.75 2.68
N LEU A 96 0.10 -8.20 1.50
CA LEU A 96 -0.06 -6.77 1.22
C LEU A 96 -1.53 -6.34 1.30
N ALA A 97 -2.43 -7.11 0.69
CA ALA A 97 -3.87 -6.87 0.76
C ALA A 97 -4.37 -6.85 2.21
N GLY A 98 -3.92 -7.80 3.03
CA GLY A 98 -4.23 -7.84 4.46
C GLY A 98 -3.73 -6.61 5.23
N LEU A 99 -2.59 -6.04 4.86
CA LEU A 99 -2.10 -4.78 5.46
C LEU A 99 -2.95 -3.59 5.03
N ILE A 100 -3.31 -3.51 3.74
CA ILE A 100 -4.18 -2.46 3.20
C ILE A 100 -5.55 -2.51 3.90
N GLU A 101 -6.14 -3.69 4.01
CA GLU A 101 -7.40 -3.87 4.73
C GLU A 101 -7.30 -3.46 6.21
N ARG A 102 -6.24 -3.87 6.89
CA ARG A 102 -6.03 -3.59 8.32
C ARG A 102 -5.83 -2.11 8.62
N TYR A 103 -5.01 -1.43 7.85
CA TYR A 103 -4.58 -0.07 8.17
C TYR A 103 -5.29 1.01 7.36
N GLN A 104 -6.00 0.65 6.29
CA GLN A 104 -6.72 1.59 5.42
C GLN A 104 -5.82 2.81 5.09
N PRO A 105 -4.63 2.59 4.48
CA PRO A 105 -3.72 3.68 4.16
C PRO A 105 -4.33 4.65 3.14
N GLN A 106 -3.93 5.92 3.19
CA GLN A 106 -4.35 6.92 2.22
C GLN A 106 -3.57 6.84 0.90
N SER A 107 -2.45 6.12 0.90
CA SER A 107 -1.64 5.89 -0.29
C SER A 107 -0.94 4.55 -0.19
N PHE A 108 -0.79 3.92 -1.34
CA PHE A 108 0.10 2.78 -1.53
C PHE A 108 0.99 3.06 -2.73
N SER A 109 2.27 2.72 -2.61
CA SER A 109 3.24 2.76 -3.71
C SER A 109 4.11 1.51 -3.69
N GLU A 110 4.66 1.16 -4.85
CA GLU A 110 5.57 0.03 -5.00
C GLU A 110 6.80 0.44 -5.79
N HIS A 111 7.94 -0.17 -5.48
CA HIS A 111 9.17 0.08 -6.20
C HIS A 111 9.08 -0.41 -7.65
N LEU A 112 9.43 0.49 -8.57
CA LEU A 112 9.58 0.16 -9.98
C LEU A 112 10.95 -0.49 -10.22
N ALA A 113 11.07 -1.74 -9.75
CA ALA A 113 12.30 -2.52 -9.75
C ALA A 113 12.01 -4.00 -9.93
N TRP A 114 13.07 -4.79 -10.07
CA TRP A 114 13.00 -6.24 -9.92
C TRP A 114 14.03 -6.70 -8.89
N SER A 115 13.67 -7.71 -8.12
CA SER A 115 14.49 -8.30 -7.05
C SER A 115 14.49 -9.83 -7.09
N SER A 116 13.70 -10.42 -7.99
CA SER A 116 13.65 -11.89 -8.15
C SER A 116 13.76 -12.29 -9.61
N HIS A 117 14.50 -13.38 -9.85
CA HIS A 117 14.60 -14.01 -11.17
C HIS A 117 14.52 -15.55 -11.02
N GLY A 118 13.44 -16.13 -11.53
CA GLY A 118 13.13 -17.53 -11.26
C GLY A 118 13.06 -17.81 -9.75
N PRO A 119 13.75 -18.82 -9.22
CA PRO A 119 13.73 -19.16 -7.80
C PRO A 119 14.73 -18.32 -6.95
N VAL A 120 15.48 -17.40 -7.56
CA VAL A 120 16.50 -16.60 -6.89
C VAL A 120 15.95 -15.25 -6.48
N PHE A 121 16.03 -14.95 -5.18
CA PHE A 121 15.77 -13.62 -4.65
C PHE A 121 17.11 -12.90 -4.45
N LEU A 122 17.18 -11.68 -4.99
CA LEU A 122 18.33 -10.79 -4.85
C LEU A 122 17.92 -9.71 -3.83
N ASN A 123 18.72 -9.57 -2.79
CA ASN A 123 18.43 -8.55 -1.76
C ASN A 123 18.84 -7.15 -2.26
N ASP A 124 18.28 -6.74 -3.38
CA ASP A 124 18.53 -5.47 -4.04
C ASP A 124 17.33 -5.05 -4.90
N LEU A 125 17.26 -3.78 -5.25
CA LEU A 125 16.28 -3.21 -6.16
C LEU A 125 16.96 -2.92 -7.50
N LEU A 126 16.82 -3.85 -8.43
CA LEU A 126 17.51 -3.78 -9.72
C LEU A 126 16.72 -2.97 -10.73
N PRO A 127 17.39 -2.17 -11.57
CA PRO A 127 16.75 -1.28 -12.51
C PRO A 127 16.10 -2.05 -13.67
N LEU A 128 15.04 -1.45 -14.24
CA LEU A 128 14.36 -1.93 -15.43
C LEU A 128 14.93 -1.29 -16.69
N ALA A 129 14.80 -2.00 -17.81
CA ALA A 129 14.96 -1.37 -19.11
C ALA A 129 13.82 -0.36 -19.36
N TYR A 130 14.15 0.87 -19.72
CA TYR A 130 13.18 1.90 -20.08
C TYR A 130 12.77 1.76 -21.56
N ASP A 131 11.99 0.72 -21.87
CA ASP A 131 11.50 0.42 -23.21
C ASP A 131 10.00 0.12 -23.25
N GLY A 132 9.45 0.02 -24.44
CA GLY A 132 8.02 -0.22 -24.65
C GLY A 132 7.54 -1.57 -24.09
N PRO A 133 8.26 -2.69 -24.27
CA PRO A 133 7.90 -3.96 -23.65
C PRO A 133 7.79 -3.90 -22.13
N THR A 134 8.79 -3.34 -21.46
CA THR A 134 8.82 -3.18 -20.00
C THR A 134 7.66 -2.33 -19.51
N LEU A 135 7.38 -1.19 -20.16
CA LEU A 135 6.25 -0.34 -19.81
C LEU A 135 4.92 -1.09 -19.90
N ARG A 136 4.67 -1.80 -21.00
CA ARG A 136 3.43 -2.58 -21.17
C ARG A 136 3.28 -3.63 -20.07
N ARG A 137 4.36 -4.29 -19.70
CA ARG A 137 4.37 -5.30 -18.64
C ARG A 137 4.00 -4.70 -17.27
N VAL A 138 4.70 -3.65 -16.87
CA VAL A 138 4.44 -2.97 -15.59
C VAL A 138 3.00 -2.46 -15.54
N CYS A 139 2.49 -1.88 -16.63
CA CYS A 139 1.08 -1.46 -16.69
C CYS A 139 0.12 -2.65 -16.53
N ALA A 140 0.38 -3.78 -17.18
CA ALA A 140 -0.46 -4.98 -17.07
C ALA A 140 -0.46 -5.54 -15.66
N VAL A 141 0.70 -5.63 -15.01
CA VAL A 141 0.85 -6.09 -13.64
C VAL A 141 0.13 -5.17 -12.67
N SER A 142 0.35 -3.86 -12.76
CA SER A 142 -0.28 -2.86 -11.90
C SER A 142 -1.79 -2.86 -12.04
N TYR A 143 -2.30 -2.98 -13.28
CA TYR A 143 -3.74 -3.01 -13.52
C TYR A 143 -4.42 -4.27 -12.99
N THR A 144 -3.81 -5.45 -13.20
CA THR A 144 -4.43 -6.74 -12.84
C THR A 144 -4.37 -7.04 -11.35
N HIS A 145 -3.32 -6.63 -10.67
CA HIS A 145 -3.06 -7.07 -9.31
C HIS A 145 -3.21 -5.96 -8.25
N LEU A 146 -2.81 -4.73 -8.57
CA LEU A 146 -2.86 -3.65 -7.59
C LEU A 146 -4.21 -2.92 -7.57
N ARG A 147 -4.89 -2.79 -8.71
CA ARG A 147 -6.24 -2.18 -8.77
C ARG A 147 -7.39 -3.10 -8.36
N ALA A 148 -7.24 -4.40 -8.45
CA ALA A 148 -8.29 -5.35 -8.06
C ALA A 148 -8.67 -5.29 -6.57
N HIS A 149 -7.90 -4.59 -5.76
CA HIS A 149 -8.16 -4.38 -4.33
C HIS A 149 -8.80 -3.01 -4.03
N GLU A 150 -9.09 -2.18 -5.04
CA GLU A 150 -9.77 -0.88 -4.86
C GLU A 150 -11.30 -0.96 -5.04
N THR A 151 -11.86 -2.12 -5.31
CA THR A 151 -13.31 -2.38 -5.42
C THR A 151 -13.80 -3.22 -4.25
#